data_bfc65f6e08e775208ee9084413bab8c2
#
_entry.id   bfc65f6e08e775208ee9084413bab8c2
#
_cell.length_a   1.000
_cell.length_b   1.000
_cell.length_c   1.000
_cell.angle_alpha   90.00
_cell.angle_beta   90.00
_cell.angle_gamma   90.00
#
_symmetry.space_group_name_H-M   'P 1'
#
loop_
_entity.id
_entity.type
_entity.pdbx_description
1 polymer ?
#
loop_
_entity_poly.entity_id
_entity_poly.type
_entity_poly.pdbx_seq_one_letter_code
_entity_poly.pdbx_strand_id
1 'polypeptide(L)'
;FDPRFQPWTGGGEHFSFFNQPSAAAINFKTFCSSLSLLLSGNKQDQEKLDQIERDFSEFMNKELKKMWANKLGLEHYNETLINEFFNLMVISKADYTILFRKLSEIPDNLDSLKDSFYFPINDELNNRWEVWLENWQSILKKEGNIKAKSESMKSINPVYTWREWMVVPAYEEAEKG
;
A
#
# COMPACT_ATOMS: atom_id res chain seq x y z
N PHE A 1 9.23 -4.63 6.69
CA PHE A 1 8.40 -4.70 5.49
C PHE A 1 8.96 -5.72 4.50
N ASP A 2 8.14 -6.64 4.04
CA ASP A 2 8.45 -7.58 2.95
C ASP A 2 7.29 -7.58 1.94
N PRO A 3 7.50 -7.11 0.71
CA PRO A 3 6.46 -7.05 -0.31
C PRO A 3 5.99 -8.44 -0.78
N ARG A 4 6.82 -9.48 -0.58
CA ARG A 4 6.51 -10.87 -0.94
C ARG A 4 5.97 -11.69 0.21
N PHE A 5 5.83 -11.07 1.39
CA PHE A 5 5.28 -11.76 2.55
C PHE A 5 3.87 -12.28 2.27
N GLN A 6 3.66 -13.55 2.61
CA GLN A 6 2.35 -14.20 2.62
C GLN A 6 2.28 -15.21 3.78
N PRO A 7 1.19 -15.24 4.55
CA PRO A 7 1.02 -16.18 5.66
C PRO A 7 0.58 -17.58 5.17
N TRP A 8 0.08 -17.68 3.94
CA TRP A 8 -0.49 -18.92 3.39
C TRP A 8 0.60 -19.78 2.74
N THR A 9 0.86 -20.93 3.31
CA THR A 9 1.79 -21.91 2.74
C THR A 9 1.12 -22.68 1.58
N GLY A 10 1.86 -22.89 0.47
CA GLY A 10 1.38 -23.66 -0.69
C GLY A 10 0.71 -22.86 -1.80
N GLY A 11 0.43 -21.57 -1.60
CA GLY A 11 -0.19 -20.68 -2.61
C GLY A 11 0.79 -19.98 -3.56
N GLY A 12 2.10 -20.23 -3.46
CA GLY A 12 3.12 -19.49 -4.19
C GLY A 12 3.03 -17.98 -3.82
N GLU A 13 3.56 -17.10 -4.69
CA GLU A 13 3.52 -15.64 -4.46
C GLU A 13 2.16 -15.00 -4.78
N HIS A 14 1.14 -15.79 -5.14
CA HIS A 14 -0.17 -15.29 -5.58
C HIS A 14 -0.83 -14.37 -4.53
N PHE A 15 -0.73 -14.73 -3.25
CA PHE A 15 -1.32 -13.96 -2.14
C PHE A 15 -0.33 -13.02 -1.45
N SER A 16 0.87 -12.83 -2.01
CA SER A 16 1.85 -11.94 -1.41
C SER A 16 1.35 -10.49 -1.38
N PHE A 17 1.85 -9.72 -0.40
CA PHE A 17 1.32 -8.40 -0.07
C PHE A 17 1.24 -7.45 -1.28
N PHE A 18 2.32 -7.35 -2.06
CA PHE A 18 2.32 -6.49 -3.26
C PHE A 18 1.75 -7.16 -4.52
N ASN A 19 1.40 -8.44 -4.46
CA ASN A 19 0.75 -9.13 -5.58
C ASN A 19 -0.78 -9.09 -5.52
N GLN A 20 -1.37 -8.46 -4.49
CA GLN A 20 -2.82 -8.34 -4.35
C GLN A 20 -3.52 -7.74 -5.59
N PRO A 21 -2.96 -6.72 -6.28
CA PRO A 21 -3.56 -6.20 -7.51
C PRO A 21 -3.66 -7.25 -8.63
N SER A 22 -2.63 -8.10 -8.78
CA SER A 22 -2.64 -9.20 -9.76
C SER A 22 -3.65 -10.27 -9.38
N ALA A 23 -3.74 -10.62 -8.10
CA ALA A 23 -4.75 -11.54 -7.59
C ALA A 23 -6.18 -11.00 -7.82
N ALA A 24 -6.38 -9.70 -7.56
CA ALA A 24 -7.66 -9.03 -7.83
C ALA A 24 -8.04 -9.08 -9.32
N ALA A 25 -7.07 -8.89 -10.23
CA ALA A 25 -7.33 -8.97 -11.67
C ALA A 25 -7.80 -10.37 -12.10
N ILE A 26 -7.18 -11.42 -11.57
CA ILE A 26 -7.58 -12.82 -11.84
C ILE A 26 -8.98 -13.09 -11.31
N ASN A 27 -9.28 -12.67 -10.08
CA ASN A 27 -10.59 -12.84 -9.47
C ASN A 27 -11.66 -12.04 -10.23
N PHE A 28 -11.35 -10.82 -10.66
CA PHE A 28 -12.26 -10.00 -11.46
C PHE A 28 -12.57 -10.63 -12.81
N LYS A 29 -11.57 -11.20 -13.49
CA LYS A 29 -11.77 -11.95 -14.73
C LYS A 29 -12.69 -13.15 -14.52
N THR A 30 -12.51 -13.91 -13.45
CA THR A 30 -13.38 -15.04 -13.09
C THR A 30 -14.82 -14.57 -12.83
N PHE A 31 -14.99 -13.43 -12.15
CA PHE A 31 -16.27 -12.82 -11.91
C PHE A 31 -16.96 -12.40 -13.23
N CYS A 32 -16.25 -11.71 -14.13
CA CYS A 32 -16.76 -11.35 -15.45
C CYS A 32 -17.19 -12.58 -16.27
N SER A 33 -16.38 -13.65 -16.24
CA SER A 33 -16.72 -14.93 -16.90
C SER A 33 -18.03 -15.53 -16.35
N SER A 34 -18.28 -15.42 -15.05
CA SER A 34 -19.51 -15.89 -14.42
C SER A 34 -20.72 -15.04 -14.83
N LEU A 35 -20.55 -13.71 -14.91
CA LEU A 35 -21.61 -12.80 -15.37
C LEU A 35 -21.96 -12.99 -16.84
N SER A 36 -20.99 -13.35 -17.68
CA SER A 36 -21.18 -13.62 -19.11
C SER A 36 -22.27 -14.67 -19.36
N LEU A 37 -22.43 -15.66 -18.47
CA LEU A 37 -23.48 -16.67 -18.58
C LEU A 37 -24.90 -16.07 -18.46
N LEU A 38 -25.04 -14.99 -17.70
CA LEU A 38 -26.33 -14.29 -17.52
C LEU A 38 -26.68 -13.40 -18.70
N LEU A 39 -25.66 -13.02 -19.49
CA LEU A 39 -25.80 -12.14 -20.65
C LEU A 39 -25.95 -12.92 -21.98
N SER A 40 -26.03 -14.26 -21.90
CA SER A 40 -26.18 -15.12 -23.07
C SER A 40 -27.37 -14.70 -23.91
N GLY A 41 -27.11 -14.34 -25.19
CA GLY A 41 -28.13 -13.81 -26.13
C GLY A 41 -28.18 -12.30 -26.27
N ASN A 42 -27.52 -11.52 -25.41
CA ASN A 42 -27.35 -10.07 -25.54
C ASN A 42 -25.91 -9.68 -25.92
N LYS A 43 -25.64 -9.61 -27.22
CA LYS A 43 -24.29 -9.32 -27.73
C LYS A 43 -23.76 -7.95 -27.28
N GLN A 44 -24.63 -6.93 -27.22
CA GLN A 44 -24.20 -5.58 -26.82
C GLN A 44 -23.75 -5.52 -25.36
N ASP A 45 -24.43 -6.21 -24.45
CA ASP A 45 -24.06 -6.23 -23.04
C ASP A 45 -22.84 -7.11 -22.81
N GLN A 46 -22.66 -8.18 -23.61
CA GLN A 46 -21.43 -8.96 -23.59
C GLN A 46 -20.22 -8.11 -24.00
N GLU A 47 -20.32 -7.31 -25.08
CA GLU A 47 -19.24 -6.41 -25.52
C GLU A 47 -18.88 -5.37 -24.44
N LYS A 48 -19.86 -4.86 -23.70
CA LYS A 48 -19.62 -3.95 -22.56
C LYS A 48 -18.88 -4.66 -21.43
N LEU A 49 -19.28 -5.88 -21.07
CA LEU A 49 -18.62 -6.66 -20.03
C LEU A 49 -17.16 -6.94 -20.40
N ASP A 50 -16.91 -7.34 -21.65
CA ASP A 50 -15.56 -7.60 -22.16
C ASP A 50 -14.69 -6.33 -22.13
N GLN A 51 -15.29 -5.16 -22.39
CA GLN A 51 -14.58 -3.88 -22.29
C GLN A 51 -14.21 -3.57 -20.84
N ILE A 52 -15.13 -3.74 -19.90
CA ILE A 52 -14.90 -3.53 -18.46
C ILE A 52 -13.77 -4.45 -17.96
N GLU A 53 -13.74 -5.71 -18.42
CA GLU A 53 -12.67 -6.66 -18.06
C GLU A 53 -11.31 -6.17 -18.58
N ARG A 54 -11.25 -5.72 -19.84
CA ARG A 54 -9.99 -5.18 -20.44
C ARG A 54 -9.49 -3.94 -19.72
N ASP A 55 -10.36 -3.05 -19.29
CA ASP A 55 -10.02 -1.77 -18.68
C ASP A 55 -9.58 -1.92 -17.21
N PHE A 56 -9.86 -3.07 -16.58
CA PHE A 56 -9.61 -3.29 -15.15
C PHE A 56 -8.17 -3.03 -14.73
N SER A 57 -7.19 -3.51 -15.49
CA SER A 57 -5.77 -3.38 -15.14
C SER A 57 -5.30 -1.92 -15.17
N GLU A 58 -5.77 -1.15 -16.16
CA GLU A 58 -5.45 0.28 -16.25
C GLU A 58 -6.10 1.06 -15.11
N PHE A 59 -7.38 0.79 -14.84
CA PHE A 59 -8.10 1.38 -13.72
C PHE A 59 -7.41 1.06 -12.38
N MET A 60 -7.06 -0.20 -12.15
CA MET A 60 -6.36 -0.63 -10.92
C MET A 60 -5.03 0.10 -10.75
N ASN A 61 -4.21 0.18 -11.80
CA ASN A 61 -2.94 0.90 -11.75
C ASN A 61 -3.10 2.38 -11.44
N LYS A 62 -4.12 3.02 -12.01
CA LYS A 62 -4.43 4.43 -11.73
C LYS A 62 -4.81 4.63 -10.26
N GLU A 63 -5.69 3.80 -9.73
CA GLU A 63 -6.12 3.90 -8.33
C GLU A 63 -4.99 3.55 -7.33
N LEU A 64 -4.10 2.59 -7.67
CA LEU A 64 -2.92 2.30 -6.87
C LEU A 64 -1.95 3.49 -6.82
N LYS A 65 -1.67 4.13 -7.96
CA LYS A 65 -0.83 5.34 -8.00
C LYS A 65 -1.43 6.46 -7.14
N LYS A 66 -2.73 6.68 -7.24
CA LYS A 66 -3.46 7.65 -6.42
C LYS A 66 -3.39 7.30 -4.93
N MET A 67 -3.59 6.04 -4.58
CA MET A 67 -3.49 5.56 -3.20
C MET A 67 -2.10 5.83 -2.61
N TRP A 68 -1.02 5.51 -3.34
CA TRP A 68 0.34 5.75 -2.88
C TRP A 68 0.67 7.23 -2.73
N ALA A 69 0.23 8.06 -3.67
CA ALA A 69 0.36 9.51 -3.56
C ALA A 69 -0.35 10.02 -2.30
N ASN A 70 -1.59 9.65 -2.09
CA ASN A 70 -2.39 10.05 -0.94
C ASN A 70 -1.77 9.60 0.40
N LYS A 71 -1.24 8.37 0.48
CA LYS A 71 -0.57 7.86 1.69
C LYS A 71 0.65 8.67 2.08
N LEU A 72 1.31 9.32 1.12
CA LEU A 72 2.47 10.19 1.31
C LEU A 72 2.14 11.69 1.24
N GLY A 73 0.86 12.07 1.17
CA GLY A 73 0.41 13.46 1.14
C GLY A 73 0.74 14.21 -0.16
N LEU A 74 1.06 13.50 -1.24
CA LEU A 74 1.41 14.06 -2.53
C LEU A 74 0.14 14.31 -3.37
N GLU A 75 0.11 15.41 -4.14
CA GLU A 75 -0.96 15.69 -5.09
C GLU A 75 -0.92 14.75 -6.30
N HIS A 76 0.30 14.37 -6.72
CA HIS A 76 0.53 13.50 -7.86
C HIS A 76 1.51 12.37 -7.52
N TYR A 77 1.33 11.22 -8.17
CA TYR A 77 2.26 10.09 -8.05
C TYR A 77 3.64 10.47 -8.59
N ASN A 78 4.64 10.40 -7.72
CA ASN A 78 6.05 10.61 -8.07
C ASN A 78 6.76 9.26 -8.07
N GLU A 79 6.99 8.71 -9.27
CA GLU A 79 7.54 7.36 -9.44
C GLU A 79 8.92 7.20 -8.80
N THR A 80 9.81 8.15 -9.02
CA THR A 80 11.19 8.09 -8.48
C THR A 80 11.19 8.12 -6.96
N LEU A 81 10.43 9.04 -6.36
CA LEU A 81 10.33 9.18 -4.92
C LEU A 81 9.72 7.92 -4.26
N ILE A 82 8.66 7.39 -4.85
CA ILE A 82 7.92 6.25 -4.30
C ILE A 82 8.71 4.94 -4.48
N ASN A 83 9.39 4.74 -5.59
CA ASN A 83 10.25 3.58 -5.81
C ASN A 83 11.43 3.54 -4.82
N GLU A 84 12.09 4.70 -4.59
CA GLU A 84 13.14 4.78 -3.58
C GLU A 84 12.58 4.55 -2.17
N PHE A 85 11.41 5.07 -1.85
CA PHE A 85 10.73 4.80 -0.58
C PHE A 85 10.50 3.30 -0.34
N PHE A 86 9.99 2.58 -1.32
CA PHE A 86 9.79 1.12 -1.21
C PHE A 86 11.11 0.39 -1.03
N ASN A 87 12.14 0.78 -1.78
CA ASN A 87 13.47 0.21 -1.64
C ASN A 87 14.03 0.41 -0.22
N LEU A 88 13.93 1.63 0.29
CA LEU A 88 14.34 1.96 1.66
C LEU A 88 13.56 1.16 2.70
N MET A 89 12.24 1.03 2.56
CA MET A 89 11.41 0.21 3.46
C MET A 89 11.84 -1.26 3.50
N VAL A 90 12.17 -1.84 2.34
CA VAL A 90 12.61 -3.25 2.25
C VAL A 90 13.96 -3.43 2.93
N ILE A 91 14.95 -2.58 2.60
CA ILE A 91 16.31 -2.71 3.12
C ILE A 91 16.35 -2.45 4.63
N SER A 92 15.63 -1.45 5.13
CA SER A 92 15.57 -1.12 6.56
C SER A 92 14.64 -2.04 7.35
N LYS A 93 13.93 -2.95 6.71
CA LYS A 93 12.90 -3.79 7.34
C LYS A 93 11.91 -2.97 8.15
N ALA A 94 11.42 -1.87 7.57
CA ALA A 94 10.53 -0.96 8.26
C ALA A 94 9.18 -1.60 8.59
N ASP A 95 8.60 -1.23 9.73
CA ASP A 95 7.19 -1.51 10.02
C ASP A 95 6.30 -0.61 9.16
N TYR A 96 5.57 -1.23 8.25
CA TYR A 96 4.73 -0.54 7.28
C TYR A 96 3.73 0.43 7.94
N THR A 97 2.99 -0.05 8.92
CA THR A 97 1.92 0.72 9.56
C THR A 97 2.48 1.87 10.39
N ILE A 98 3.50 1.59 11.21
CA ILE A 98 4.14 2.59 12.06
C ILE A 98 4.79 3.67 11.19
N LEU A 99 5.53 3.28 10.14
CA LEU A 99 6.22 4.23 9.26
C LEU A 99 5.25 5.20 8.58
N PHE A 100 4.20 4.70 7.93
CA PHE A 100 3.22 5.56 7.28
C PHE A 100 2.48 6.47 8.28
N ARG A 101 2.21 5.97 9.49
CA ARG A 101 1.60 6.78 10.54
C ARG A 101 2.53 7.88 11.03
N LYS A 102 3.80 7.59 11.25
CA LYS A 102 4.82 8.58 11.63
C LYS A 102 5.04 9.62 10.53
N LEU A 103 5.11 9.19 9.26
CA LEU A 103 5.20 10.13 8.12
C LEU A 103 3.99 11.06 8.04
N SER A 104 2.80 10.64 8.49
CA SER A 104 1.61 11.50 8.50
C SER A 104 1.75 12.70 9.44
N GLU A 105 2.70 12.68 10.36
CA GLU A 105 3.03 13.83 11.22
C GLU A 105 3.98 14.82 10.56
N ILE A 106 4.50 14.48 9.38
CA ILE A 106 5.46 15.23 8.58
C ILE A 106 6.68 15.62 9.46
N PRO A 107 7.44 14.62 9.92
CA PRO A 107 8.56 14.80 10.83
C PRO A 107 9.67 15.62 10.18
N ASP A 108 10.38 16.43 10.99
CA ASP A 108 11.49 17.26 10.52
C ASP A 108 12.78 16.48 10.27
N ASN A 109 12.94 15.32 10.91
CA ASN A 109 14.17 14.53 10.87
C ASN A 109 13.86 13.03 10.99
N LEU A 110 14.87 12.22 10.69
CA LEU A 110 14.78 10.76 10.72
C LEU A 110 14.64 10.18 12.14
N ASP A 111 15.10 10.89 13.17
CA ASP A 111 14.98 10.44 14.56
C ASP A 111 13.53 10.16 14.96
N SER A 112 12.59 10.94 14.43
CA SER A 112 11.16 10.76 14.65
C SER A 112 10.60 9.46 14.04
N LEU A 113 11.33 8.83 13.12
CA LEU A 113 10.95 7.59 12.45
C LEU A 113 11.62 6.34 13.05
N LYS A 114 12.50 6.46 14.04
CA LYS A 114 13.30 5.35 14.58
C LYS A 114 12.46 4.17 15.05
N ASP A 115 11.33 4.42 15.68
CA ASP A 115 10.40 3.38 16.14
C ASP A 115 9.77 2.57 15.00
N SER A 116 9.93 3.04 13.76
CA SER A 116 9.43 2.33 12.58
C SER A 116 10.40 1.25 12.08
N PHE A 117 11.59 1.14 12.65
CA PHE A 117 12.60 0.18 12.22
C PHE A 117 12.80 -0.91 13.27
N TYR A 118 12.71 -2.17 12.88
CA TYR A 118 12.92 -3.30 13.78
C TYR A 118 14.39 -3.45 14.22
N PHE A 119 15.32 -2.89 13.43
CA PHE A 119 16.76 -2.95 13.68
C PHE A 119 17.39 -1.58 13.49
N PRO A 120 18.51 -1.27 14.20
CA PRO A 120 19.29 -0.08 13.92
C PRO A 120 19.74 -0.07 12.44
N ILE A 121 19.58 1.07 11.79
CA ILE A 121 20.06 1.30 10.43
C ILE A 121 21.51 1.83 10.48
N ASN A 122 22.33 1.44 9.50
CA ASN A 122 23.71 1.91 9.40
C ASN A 122 23.77 3.34 8.82
N ASP A 123 24.94 3.96 8.86
CA ASP A 123 25.13 5.35 8.42
C ASP A 123 24.78 5.56 6.94
N GLU A 124 25.09 4.61 6.08
CA GLU A 124 24.75 4.69 4.65
C GLU A 124 23.23 4.73 4.44
N LEU A 125 22.53 3.83 5.11
CA LEU A 125 21.06 3.76 5.00
C LEU A 125 20.38 4.95 5.68
N ASN A 126 20.99 5.45 6.78
CA ASN A 126 20.56 6.68 7.44
C ASN A 126 20.62 7.87 6.47
N ASN A 127 21.78 8.07 5.81
CA ASN A 127 21.94 9.14 4.83
C ASN A 127 20.93 9.05 3.68
N ARG A 128 20.66 7.84 3.18
CA ARG A 128 19.65 7.64 2.12
C ARG A 128 18.24 8.02 2.58
N TRP A 129 17.89 7.66 3.82
CA TRP A 129 16.61 8.05 4.40
C TRP A 129 16.49 9.56 4.59
N GLU A 130 17.56 10.23 5.05
CA GLU A 130 17.60 11.69 5.21
C GLU A 130 17.39 12.40 3.87
N VAL A 131 18.11 12.01 2.84
CA VAL A 131 17.96 12.55 1.47
C VAL A 131 16.54 12.33 0.95
N TRP A 132 15.97 11.14 1.16
CA TRP A 132 14.60 10.86 0.76
C TRP A 132 13.60 11.75 1.51
N LEU A 133 13.76 11.90 2.83
CA LEU A 133 12.89 12.71 3.69
C LEU A 133 12.91 14.19 3.29
N GLU A 134 14.10 14.74 3.04
CA GLU A 134 14.29 16.13 2.56
C GLU A 134 13.60 16.35 1.22
N ASN A 135 13.78 15.44 0.26
CA ASN A 135 13.15 15.49 -1.06
C ASN A 135 11.62 15.46 -0.94
N TRP A 136 11.09 14.53 -0.16
CA TRP A 136 9.66 14.40 0.10
C TRP A 136 9.08 15.66 0.74
N GLN A 137 9.70 16.17 1.81
CA GLN A 137 9.27 17.40 2.48
C GLN A 137 9.32 18.62 1.53
N SER A 138 10.35 18.70 0.67
CA SER A 138 10.47 19.76 -0.33
C SER A 138 9.28 19.77 -1.29
N ILE A 139 8.82 18.59 -1.71
CA ILE A 139 7.62 18.46 -2.56
C ILE A 139 6.39 18.91 -1.78
N LEU A 140 6.17 18.42 -0.56
CA LEU A 140 5.01 18.80 0.25
C LEU A 140 4.95 20.31 0.49
N LYS A 141 6.09 20.95 0.78
CA LYS A 141 6.17 22.40 1.01
C LYS A 141 5.84 23.18 -0.26
N LYS A 142 6.27 22.73 -1.44
CA LYS A 142 5.92 23.36 -2.73
C LYS A 142 4.44 23.25 -3.06
N GLU A 143 3.82 22.12 -2.77
CA GLU A 143 2.39 21.90 -2.96
C GLU A 143 1.53 22.65 -1.92
N GLY A 144 2.12 23.06 -0.78
CA GLY A 144 1.50 23.91 0.23
C GLY A 144 0.58 23.18 1.21
N ASN A 145 0.02 23.95 2.15
CA ASN A 145 -0.94 23.49 3.18
C ASN A 145 -0.54 22.21 3.94
N ILE A 146 0.65 22.24 4.52
CA ILE A 146 1.25 21.12 5.28
C ILE A 146 0.29 20.53 6.33
N LYS A 147 -0.45 21.38 7.03
CA LYS A 147 -1.41 20.93 8.05
C LYS A 147 -2.53 20.10 7.44
N ALA A 148 -3.11 20.54 6.34
CA ALA A 148 -4.17 19.79 5.66
C ALA A 148 -3.64 18.45 5.09
N LYS A 149 -2.41 18.44 4.57
CA LYS A 149 -1.75 17.22 4.11
C LYS A 149 -1.54 16.21 5.25
N SER A 150 -1.04 16.66 6.41
CA SER A 150 -0.91 15.84 7.62
C SER A 150 -2.25 15.22 8.03
N GLU A 151 -3.30 16.02 8.13
CA GLU A 151 -4.63 15.51 8.50
C GLU A 151 -5.20 14.52 7.46
N SER A 152 -5.01 14.82 6.17
CA SER A 152 -5.40 13.90 5.09
C SER A 152 -4.65 12.56 5.18
N MET A 153 -3.33 12.58 5.36
CA MET A 153 -2.52 11.39 5.55
C MET A 153 -2.97 10.58 6.78
N LYS A 154 -3.24 11.25 7.90
CA LYS A 154 -3.74 10.61 9.13
C LYS A 154 -5.09 9.92 8.95
N SER A 155 -5.94 10.42 8.08
CA SER A 155 -7.22 9.78 7.76
C SER A 155 -7.09 8.52 6.90
N ILE A 156 -5.98 8.39 6.17
CA ILE A 156 -5.69 7.28 5.26
C ILE A 156 -4.78 6.22 5.91
N ASN A 157 -3.80 6.69 6.70
CA ASN A 157 -2.81 5.84 7.34
C ASN A 157 -3.27 5.46 8.76
N PRO A 158 -3.66 4.19 9.02
CA PRO A 158 -4.21 3.80 10.30
C PRO A 158 -3.16 3.84 11.43
N VAL A 159 -3.62 4.08 12.65
CA VAL A 159 -2.78 3.95 13.86
C VAL A 159 -2.57 2.48 14.20
N TYR A 160 -3.61 1.67 14.04
CA TYR A 160 -3.62 0.25 14.38
C TYR A 160 -3.90 -0.59 13.16
N THR A 161 -3.29 -1.77 13.14
CA THR A 161 -3.61 -2.84 12.19
C THR A 161 -3.76 -4.15 12.95
N TRP A 162 -4.51 -5.08 12.36
CA TRP A 162 -4.64 -6.43 12.91
C TRP A 162 -3.28 -7.13 12.86
N ARG A 163 -2.72 -7.42 14.03
CA ARG A 163 -1.50 -8.20 14.18
C ARG A 163 -1.87 -9.61 14.64
N GLU A 164 -1.15 -10.62 14.18
CA GLU A 164 -1.42 -12.02 14.52
C GLU A 164 -1.49 -12.23 16.04
N TRP A 165 -0.54 -11.67 16.80
CA TRP A 165 -0.52 -11.75 18.25
C TRP A 165 -1.73 -11.09 18.95
N MET A 166 -2.46 -10.20 18.28
CA MET A 166 -3.72 -9.62 18.76
C MET A 166 -4.92 -10.48 18.42
N VAL A 167 -4.87 -11.19 17.30
CA VAL A 167 -6.00 -11.93 16.73
C VAL A 167 -6.05 -13.36 17.25
N VAL A 168 -4.89 -14.02 17.42
CA VAL A 168 -4.79 -15.40 17.91
C VAL A 168 -5.51 -15.60 19.24
N PRO A 169 -5.32 -14.77 20.29
CA PRO A 169 -6.07 -14.93 21.54
C PRO A 169 -7.59 -14.85 21.36
N ALA A 170 -8.07 -14.01 20.42
CA ALA A 170 -9.50 -13.92 20.16
C ALA A 170 -10.06 -15.20 19.51
N TYR A 171 -9.29 -15.82 18.61
CA TYR A 171 -9.65 -17.12 18.04
C TYR A 171 -9.65 -18.23 19.10
N GLU A 172 -8.62 -18.27 19.93
CA GLU A 172 -8.52 -19.25 21.03
C GLU A 172 -9.67 -19.14 22.03
N GLU A 173 -10.13 -17.91 22.32
CA GLU A 173 -11.31 -17.70 23.16
C GLU A 173 -12.60 -18.13 22.46
N ALA A 174 -12.74 -17.84 21.17
CA ALA A 174 -13.91 -18.25 20.40
C ALA A 174 -14.04 -19.79 20.26
N GLU A 175 -12.92 -20.52 20.23
CA GLU A 175 -12.92 -21.99 20.22
C GLU A 175 -13.40 -22.63 21.53
N LYS A 176 -13.30 -21.91 22.65
CA LYS A 176 -13.76 -22.39 23.97
C LYS A 176 -15.27 -22.27 24.18
N GLY A 177 -15.98 -21.52 23.32
CA GLY A 177 -17.44 -21.33 23.36
C GLY A 177 -17.88 -20.19 24.27
#